data_a50c5cc708a55a71a3bf35466388c17f
#
_entry.id   a50c5cc708a55a71a3bf35466388c17f
#
_cell.length_a   1.000
_cell.length_b   1.000
_cell.length_c   1.000
_cell.angle_alpha   90.00
_cell.angle_beta   90.00
_cell.angle_gamma   90.00
#
_symmetry.space_group_name_H-M   'P 1'
#
loop_
_entity.id
_entity.type
_entity.pdbx_description
1 polymer ?
#
loop_
_entity_poly.entity_id
_entity_poly.type
_entity_poly.pdbx_seq_one_letter_code
_entity_poly.pdbx_strand_id
1 'polypeptide(L)'
;MDAKICGVKDPKTLDYIINHNYPPKFIGFIANYPKSKRYLEFNQLKEILNVDKKNINFVCVLVEPDDEILEKINKLSFDYLQLYKVSPDRTKKIKEIFNIKIITALTIENINDVLIYKPVSYTHLRAHEP
;
A
#
# COMPACT_ATOMS: atom_id res chain seq x y z
N MET A 1 -13.12 -15.34 0.39
CA MET A 1 -13.10 -13.87 0.57
C MET A 1 -11.68 -13.44 0.91
N ASP A 2 -11.19 -12.44 0.22
CA ASP A 2 -9.84 -11.94 0.47
C ASP A 2 -9.86 -10.86 1.57
N ALA A 3 -8.93 -10.97 2.51
CA ALA A 3 -8.79 -9.99 3.59
C ALA A 3 -7.49 -9.21 3.44
N LYS A 4 -7.50 -7.98 3.94
CA LYS A 4 -6.31 -7.12 4.04
C LYS A 4 -6.19 -6.61 5.47
N ILE A 5 -5.01 -6.77 6.04
CA ILE A 5 -4.65 -6.16 7.32
C ILE A 5 -3.72 -4.99 7.04
N CYS A 6 -4.12 -3.80 7.45
CA CYS A 6 -3.36 -2.58 7.17
C CYS A 6 -2.70 -2.04 8.43
N GLY A 7 -1.49 -1.52 8.26
CA GLY A 7 -0.78 -0.84 9.32
C GLY A 7 -0.04 -1.77 10.28
N VAL A 8 0.47 -2.86 9.79
CA VAL A 8 1.36 -3.72 10.57
C VAL A 8 2.71 -3.01 10.74
N LYS A 9 3.21 -2.95 11.97
CA LYS A 9 4.45 -2.24 12.25
C LYS A 9 5.42 -3.02 13.14
N ASP A 10 4.97 -4.10 13.74
CA ASP A 10 5.75 -4.92 14.66
C ASP A 10 6.14 -6.25 14.00
N PRO A 11 7.44 -6.60 14.00
CA PRO A 11 7.91 -7.86 13.42
C PRO A 11 7.25 -9.11 14.00
N LYS A 12 6.96 -9.13 15.30
CA LYS A 12 6.30 -10.27 15.94
C LYS A 12 4.86 -10.43 15.45
N THR A 13 4.15 -9.32 15.30
CA THR A 13 2.79 -9.33 14.75
C THR A 13 2.80 -9.82 13.31
N LEU A 14 3.75 -9.35 12.51
CA LEU A 14 3.88 -9.79 11.12
C LEU A 14 4.14 -11.30 11.04
N ASP A 15 5.06 -11.82 11.84
CA ASP A 15 5.39 -13.24 11.89
C ASP A 15 4.16 -14.08 12.26
N TYR A 16 3.40 -13.65 13.26
CA TYR A 16 2.17 -14.31 13.67
C TYR A 16 1.15 -14.37 12.53
N ILE A 17 0.97 -13.27 11.81
CA ILE A 17 0.00 -13.19 10.70
C ILE A 17 0.42 -14.11 9.54
N ILE A 18 1.71 -14.06 9.17
CA ILE A 18 2.23 -14.87 8.06
C ILE A 18 2.08 -16.36 8.33
N ASN A 19 2.29 -16.77 9.57
CA ASN A 19 2.27 -18.18 9.97
C ASN A 19 0.91 -18.67 10.47
N HIS A 20 -0.11 -17.82 10.42
CA HIS A 20 -1.46 -18.21 10.79
C HIS A 20 -2.03 -19.22 9.79
N ASN A 21 -2.93 -20.10 10.27
CA ASN A 21 -3.57 -21.11 9.40
C ASN A 21 -4.41 -20.49 8.28
N TYR A 22 -4.94 -19.28 8.50
CA TYR A 22 -5.77 -18.55 7.54
C TYR A 22 -5.20 -17.13 7.36
N PRO A 23 -4.04 -17.00 6.70
CA PRO A 23 -3.42 -15.69 6.53
C PRO A 23 -4.24 -14.80 5.58
N PRO A 24 -4.18 -13.48 5.76
CA PRO A 24 -4.82 -12.56 4.82
C PRO A 24 -4.10 -12.61 3.47
N LYS A 25 -4.78 -12.20 2.42
CA LYS A 25 -4.16 -12.07 1.09
C LYS A 25 -3.22 -10.86 1.00
N PHE A 26 -3.52 -9.81 1.76
CA PHE A 26 -2.78 -8.55 1.73
C PHE A 26 -2.38 -8.09 3.13
N ILE A 27 -1.15 -7.58 3.25
CA ILE A 27 -0.68 -6.87 4.44
C ILE A 27 -0.15 -5.50 4.01
N GLY A 28 -0.67 -4.44 4.62
CA GLY A 28 -0.29 -3.06 4.33
C GLY A 28 0.65 -2.47 5.37
N PHE A 29 1.62 -1.69 4.90
CA PHE A 29 2.59 -0.95 5.71
C PHE A 29 2.50 0.53 5.38
N ILE A 30 2.39 1.39 6.40
CA ILE A 30 2.25 2.83 6.22
C ILE A 30 3.65 3.46 6.19
N ALA A 31 4.04 4.03 5.03
CA ALA A 31 5.42 4.37 4.74
C ALA A 31 5.74 5.87 4.74
N ASN A 32 4.78 6.76 4.47
CA ASN A 32 5.07 8.20 4.39
C ASN A 32 4.02 9.08 5.07
N TYR A 33 3.38 8.58 6.11
CA TYR A 33 2.37 9.34 6.83
C TYR A 33 2.69 9.38 8.35
N PRO A 34 3.60 10.27 8.79
CA PRO A 34 4.05 10.33 10.19
C PRO A 34 2.95 10.58 11.22
N LYS A 35 1.81 11.12 10.80
CA LYS A 35 0.65 11.32 11.67
C LYS A 35 -0.01 10.01 12.11
N SER A 36 0.21 8.93 11.38
CA SER A 36 -0.33 7.62 11.76
C SER A 36 0.48 7.01 12.91
N LYS A 37 -0.21 6.44 13.88
CA LYS A 37 0.43 5.65 14.94
C LYS A 37 1.11 4.38 14.42
N ARG A 38 0.79 3.98 13.20
CA ARG A 38 1.31 2.77 12.56
C ARG A 38 2.35 3.08 11.49
N TYR A 39 2.86 4.31 11.48
CA TYR A 39 3.90 4.76 10.56
C TYR A 39 5.22 4.03 10.79
N LEU A 40 5.86 3.63 9.70
CA LEU A 40 7.20 3.05 9.67
C LEU A 40 8.15 3.97 8.91
N GLU A 41 9.28 4.29 9.53
CA GLU A 41 10.37 4.95 8.83
C GLU A 41 11.01 3.98 7.82
N PHE A 42 11.75 4.52 6.84
CA PHE A 42 12.33 3.72 5.77
C PHE A 42 13.19 2.56 6.28
N ASN A 43 14.04 2.82 7.28
CA ASN A 43 14.89 1.77 7.84
C ASN A 43 14.11 0.68 8.55
N GLN A 44 13.06 1.06 9.29
CA GLN A 44 12.15 0.12 9.94
C GLN A 44 11.40 -0.73 8.90
N LEU A 45 10.95 -0.08 7.83
CA LEU A 45 10.27 -0.75 6.72
C LEU A 45 11.18 -1.76 6.06
N LYS A 46 12.43 -1.40 5.79
CA LYS A 46 13.43 -2.27 5.19
C LYS A 46 13.70 -3.50 6.06
N GLU A 47 13.76 -3.33 7.38
CA GLU A 47 13.95 -4.44 8.31
C GLU A 47 12.74 -5.37 8.38
N ILE A 48 11.53 -4.83 8.51
CA ILE A 48 10.32 -5.63 8.65
C ILE A 48 10.01 -6.43 7.38
N LEU A 49 10.39 -5.92 6.22
CA LEU A 49 10.17 -6.62 4.94
C LEU A 49 11.15 -7.79 4.71
N ASN A 50 12.17 -7.93 5.55
CA ASN A 50 13.15 -9.02 5.43
C ASN A 50 12.60 -10.31 6.05
N VAL A 51 11.53 -10.82 5.47
CA VAL A 51 10.83 -12.05 5.90
C VAL A 51 10.38 -12.84 4.68
N ASP A 52 10.14 -14.14 4.87
CA ASP A 52 9.46 -14.95 3.87
C ASP A 52 7.95 -14.68 3.97
N LYS A 53 7.43 -13.90 3.05
CA LYS A 53 6.01 -13.52 3.03
C LYS A 53 5.07 -14.58 2.47
N LYS A 54 5.62 -15.71 2.01
CA LYS A 54 4.86 -16.80 1.38
C LYS A 54 4.00 -16.26 0.23
N ASN A 55 2.71 -16.57 0.19
CA ASN A 55 1.78 -16.11 -0.86
C ASN A 55 1.07 -14.79 -0.53
N ILE A 56 1.49 -14.11 0.54
CA ILE A 56 0.87 -12.85 0.95
C ILE A 56 1.41 -11.71 0.09
N ASN A 57 0.53 -10.82 -0.35
CA ASN A 57 0.91 -9.61 -1.08
C ASN A 57 1.19 -8.47 -0.08
N PHE A 58 2.35 -7.86 -0.19
CA PHE A 58 2.71 -6.70 0.61
C PHE A 58 2.34 -5.42 -0.11
N VAL A 59 1.67 -4.52 0.60
CA VAL A 59 1.14 -3.26 0.10
C VAL A 59 1.83 -2.10 0.81
N CYS A 60 2.42 -1.19 0.04
CA CYS A 60 2.96 0.05 0.58
C CYS A 60 1.89 1.14 0.53
N VAL A 61 1.53 1.68 1.69
CA VAL A 61 0.53 2.75 1.81
C VAL A 61 1.23 4.10 1.80
N LEU A 62 0.89 4.94 0.83
CA LEU A 62 1.50 6.24 0.58
C LEU A 62 0.43 7.32 0.46
N VAL A 63 0.71 8.49 1.03
CA VAL A 63 -0.13 9.69 0.92
C VAL A 63 0.62 10.73 0.09
N GLU A 64 0.08 11.14 -1.06
CA GLU A 64 0.68 12.14 -1.96
C GLU A 64 2.21 11.97 -2.14
N PRO A 65 2.69 10.77 -2.51
CA PRO A 65 4.13 10.54 -2.57
C PRO A 65 4.79 11.36 -3.66
N ASP A 66 5.97 11.92 -3.35
CA ASP A 66 6.84 12.54 -4.35
C ASP A 66 7.72 11.49 -5.06
N ASP A 67 8.45 11.92 -6.07
CA ASP A 67 9.29 11.01 -6.86
C ASP A 67 10.43 10.41 -6.03
N GLU A 68 10.99 11.16 -5.09
CA GLU A 68 12.07 10.69 -4.21
C GLU A 68 11.59 9.53 -3.32
N ILE A 69 10.42 9.67 -2.72
CA ILE A 69 9.81 8.61 -1.91
C ILE A 69 9.53 7.38 -2.75
N LEU A 70 8.96 7.57 -3.94
CA LEU A 70 8.65 6.47 -4.84
C LEU A 70 9.91 5.70 -5.29
N GLU A 71 10.99 6.40 -5.57
CA GLU A 71 12.27 5.76 -5.91
C GLU A 71 12.82 4.93 -4.76
N LYS A 72 12.75 5.43 -3.53
CA LYS A 72 13.16 4.67 -2.35
C LYS A 72 12.30 3.42 -2.16
N ILE A 73 10.99 3.57 -2.27
CA ILE A 73 10.04 2.46 -2.11
C ILE A 73 10.23 1.41 -3.21
N ASN A 74 10.54 1.83 -4.43
CA ASN A 74 10.77 0.90 -5.55
C ASN A 74 11.96 -0.04 -5.33
N LYS A 75 12.87 0.32 -4.46
CA LYS A 75 14.01 -0.54 -4.07
C LYS A 75 13.60 -1.65 -3.10
N LEU A 76 12.40 -1.59 -2.55
CA LEU A 76 11.85 -2.57 -1.62
C LEU A 76 10.89 -3.52 -2.36
N SER A 77 10.63 -4.68 -1.76
CA SER A 77 9.84 -5.73 -2.38
C SER A 77 8.36 -5.60 -2.05
N PHE A 78 7.69 -4.62 -2.64
CA PHE A 78 6.23 -4.49 -2.55
C PHE A 78 5.54 -5.05 -3.80
N ASP A 79 4.36 -5.62 -3.60
CA ASP A 79 3.53 -6.14 -4.68
C ASP A 79 2.53 -5.09 -5.19
N TYR A 80 2.13 -4.17 -4.31
CA TYR A 80 1.16 -3.12 -4.59
C TYR A 80 1.56 -1.81 -3.94
N LEU A 81 1.16 -0.71 -4.55
CA LEU A 81 1.11 0.60 -3.89
C LEU A 81 -0.35 0.96 -3.61
N GLN A 82 -0.65 1.39 -2.40
CA GLN A 82 -1.96 1.95 -2.06
C GLN A 82 -1.81 3.45 -1.92
N LEU A 83 -2.47 4.21 -2.80
CA LEU A 83 -2.28 5.65 -2.93
C LEU A 83 -3.48 6.42 -2.39
N TYR A 84 -3.20 7.39 -1.53
CA TYR A 84 -4.15 8.38 -1.01
C TYR A 84 -3.87 9.73 -1.65
N LYS A 85 -4.91 10.48 -2.04
CA LYS A 85 -4.82 11.86 -2.54
C LYS A 85 -3.90 11.99 -3.75
N VAL A 86 -3.99 11.06 -4.68
CA VAL A 86 -3.21 11.07 -5.93
C VAL A 86 -4.21 11.14 -7.09
N SER A 87 -4.00 12.09 -8.02
CA SER A 87 -4.86 12.25 -9.20
C SER A 87 -4.80 11.04 -10.13
N PRO A 88 -5.80 10.84 -11.01
CA PRO A 88 -5.74 9.77 -12.01
C PRO A 88 -4.53 9.86 -12.93
N ASP A 89 -4.15 11.06 -13.38
CA ASP A 89 -3.00 11.27 -14.25
C ASP A 89 -1.69 10.92 -13.54
N ARG A 90 -1.53 11.35 -12.31
CA ARG A 90 -0.35 11.02 -11.50
C ARG A 90 -0.29 9.51 -11.21
N THR A 91 -1.42 8.89 -10.91
CA THR A 91 -1.53 7.44 -10.68
C THR A 91 -1.08 6.67 -11.92
N LYS A 92 -1.51 7.11 -13.11
CA LYS A 92 -1.11 6.49 -14.38
C LYS A 92 0.41 6.57 -14.58
N LYS A 93 1.01 7.73 -14.32
CA LYS A 93 2.46 7.92 -14.42
C LYS A 93 3.23 7.01 -13.47
N ILE A 94 2.78 6.92 -12.22
CA ILE A 94 3.39 6.06 -11.21
C ILE A 94 3.35 4.60 -11.67
N LYS A 95 2.20 4.14 -12.14
CA LYS A 95 2.02 2.78 -12.64
C LYS A 95 2.94 2.46 -13.81
N GLU A 96 3.08 3.38 -14.74
CA GLU A 96 3.93 3.20 -15.93
C GLU A 96 5.42 3.19 -15.59
N ILE A 97 5.86 4.11 -14.73
CA ILE A 97 7.28 4.24 -14.36
C ILE A 97 7.74 3.05 -13.51
N PHE A 98 6.96 2.65 -12.53
CA PHE A 98 7.35 1.62 -11.56
C PHE A 98 6.81 0.23 -11.88
N ASN A 99 5.94 0.11 -12.87
CA ASN A 99 5.33 -1.15 -13.30
C ASN A 99 4.79 -1.98 -12.13
N ILE A 100 4.02 -1.34 -11.27
CA ILE A 100 3.45 -1.94 -10.06
C ILE A 100 1.93 -1.77 -10.04
N LYS A 101 1.24 -2.72 -9.44
CA LYS A 101 -0.22 -2.65 -9.29
C LYS A 101 -0.61 -1.61 -8.26
N ILE A 102 -1.68 -0.87 -8.54
CA ILE A 102 -2.15 0.24 -7.72
C ILE A 102 -3.49 -0.10 -7.09
N ILE A 103 -3.59 0.21 -5.79
CA ILE A 103 -4.85 0.29 -5.05
C ILE A 103 -5.10 1.77 -4.80
N THR A 104 -6.24 2.29 -5.25
CA THR A 104 -6.60 3.69 -5.02
C THR A 104 -7.52 3.80 -3.81
N ALA A 105 -7.14 4.63 -2.84
CA ALA A 105 -7.96 4.96 -1.70
C ALA A 105 -8.65 6.31 -1.94
N LEU A 106 -9.97 6.30 -1.98
CA LEU A 106 -10.78 7.44 -2.39
C LEU A 106 -11.78 7.85 -1.32
N THR A 107 -11.99 9.17 -1.20
CA THR A 107 -13.21 9.70 -0.61
C THR A 107 -14.28 9.70 -1.70
N ILE A 108 -15.31 8.89 -1.54
CA ILE A 108 -16.32 8.67 -2.56
C ILE A 108 -17.60 9.42 -2.19
N GLU A 109 -17.99 10.39 -3.01
CA GLU A 109 -19.27 11.10 -2.91
C GLU A 109 -20.25 10.62 -3.99
N ASN A 110 -19.75 10.23 -5.16
CA ASN A 110 -20.56 9.71 -6.25
C ASN A 110 -19.77 8.71 -7.10
N ILE A 111 -20.45 8.03 -8.04
CA ILE A 111 -19.84 6.98 -8.86
C ILE A 111 -18.71 7.51 -9.76
N ASN A 112 -18.76 8.76 -10.19
CA ASN A 112 -17.72 9.34 -11.04
C ASN A 112 -16.38 9.39 -10.34
N ASP A 113 -16.34 9.50 -9.00
CA ASP A 113 -15.11 9.48 -8.22
C ASP A 113 -14.37 8.16 -8.39
N VAL A 114 -15.09 7.08 -8.65
CA VAL A 114 -14.50 5.75 -8.90
C VAL A 114 -14.15 5.58 -10.38
N LEU A 115 -15.04 5.97 -11.27
CA LEU A 115 -14.90 5.71 -12.71
C LEU A 115 -13.65 6.36 -13.32
N ILE A 116 -13.25 7.53 -12.84
CA ILE A 116 -12.04 8.21 -13.34
C ILE A 116 -10.74 7.47 -13.00
N TYR A 117 -10.75 6.64 -11.97
CA TYR A 117 -9.59 5.84 -11.57
C TYR A 117 -9.60 4.43 -12.14
N LYS A 118 -10.73 3.95 -12.64
CA LYS A 118 -10.87 2.57 -13.10
C LYS A 118 -9.81 2.13 -14.11
N PRO A 119 -9.39 2.96 -15.08
CA PRO A 119 -8.37 2.55 -16.06
C PRO A 119 -6.97 2.40 -15.48
N VAL A 120 -6.67 2.98 -14.31
CA VAL A 120 -5.30 3.08 -13.77
C VAL A 120 -5.11 2.34 -12.45
N SER A 121 -6.19 1.85 -11.83
CA SER A 121 -6.13 1.18 -10.53
C SER A 121 -6.57 -0.27 -10.63
N TYR A 122 -5.88 -1.15 -9.88
CA TYR A 122 -6.27 -2.54 -9.73
C TYR A 122 -7.59 -2.66 -8.95
N THR A 123 -7.71 -1.89 -7.88
CA THR A 123 -8.92 -1.82 -7.06
C THR A 123 -9.02 -0.47 -6.35
N HIS A 124 -10.19 -0.21 -5.80
CA HIS A 124 -10.51 1.04 -5.12
C HIS A 124 -10.97 0.75 -3.70
N LEU A 125 -10.54 1.57 -2.77
CA LEU A 125 -10.97 1.54 -1.38
C LEU A 125 -11.61 2.87 -1.01
N ARG A 126 -12.67 2.81 -0.21
CA ARG A 126 -13.20 4.01 0.42
C ARG A 126 -12.18 4.51 1.43
N ALA A 127 -11.73 5.76 1.27
CA ALA A 127 -10.63 6.28 2.06
C ALA A 127 -11.06 6.69 3.46
N HIS A 128 -10.28 6.24 4.42
CA HIS A 128 -10.08 6.88 5.71
C HIS A 128 -8.60 7.20 5.81
N GLU A 129 -8.22 8.13 6.68
CA GLU A 129 -6.80 8.41 6.89
C GLU A 129 -6.08 7.15 7.42
N PRO A 130 -4.86 6.89 6.92
CA PRO A 130 -4.06 5.75 7.35
C PRO A 130 -3.71 5.74 8.82
#